data_af89749d408ca915b8869566b7e305f4
#
_entry.id   af89749d408ca915b8869566b7e305f4
#
_cell.length_a   1.000
_cell.length_b   1.000
_cell.length_c   1.000
_cell.angle_alpha   90.00
_cell.angle_beta   90.00
_cell.angle_gamma   90.00
#
_symmetry.space_group_name_H-M   'P 1'
#
loop_
_entity.id
_entity.type
_entity.pdbx_description
1 polymer ?
#
loop_
_entity_poly.entity_id
_entity_poly.type
_entity_poly.pdbx_seq_one_letter_code
_entity_poly.pdbx_strand_id
1 'polypeptide(L)'
;SAESGIPTFRGPEGYWTIGSRDYHPQEMATYAMYCRQPDEVWKWYLYRLDVCSNAEPNAGHRALVAMEKQLVDRFSLITQNVDNLHLRAGNSEKRTFQIHGNIRFMRCSDECRRKLYPLPQGLFPRKKNQSLSAEDKKHLSCPDCGKRTRPHVLWFDECYDEHYFRFESTMGIAAATDLLIIAGTSGATTLPNHIVSVVSQNGGCIIDINIEESPFSELAMNSRNGAFMKMTCSEGLMQLVISQ
;
A
#
# COMPACT_ATOMS: atom_id res chain seq x y z
N SER A 1 -6.99 3.62 5.14
CA SER A 1 -5.90 4.38 5.79
C SER A 1 -6.27 5.85 6.05
N ALA A 2 -6.98 6.52 5.13
CA ALA A 2 -7.44 7.90 5.36
C ALA A 2 -8.29 8.02 6.64
N GLU A 3 -9.22 7.10 6.89
CA GLU A 3 -10.02 7.02 8.11
C GLU A 3 -9.21 6.72 9.38
N SER A 4 -7.96 6.33 9.23
CA SER A 4 -6.99 6.18 10.33
C SER A 4 -6.10 7.43 10.53
N GLY A 5 -6.38 8.53 9.81
CA GLY A 5 -5.63 9.78 9.90
C GLY A 5 -4.33 9.83 9.08
N ILE A 6 -4.11 8.85 8.19
CA ILE A 6 -2.94 8.88 7.29
C ILE A 6 -3.28 9.72 6.06
N PRO A 7 -2.54 10.81 5.79
CA PRO A 7 -2.75 11.65 4.62
C PRO A 7 -2.63 10.85 3.32
N THR A 8 -3.59 11.05 2.42
CA THR A 8 -3.58 10.39 1.11
C THR A 8 -2.44 10.92 0.24
N PHE A 9 -1.95 10.09 -0.69
CA PHE A 9 -0.92 10.50 -1.67
C PHE A 9 -1.36 11.64 -2.60
N ARG A 10 -2.64 11.94 -2.67
CA ARG A 10 -3.22 12.97 -3.55
C ARG A 10 -3.71 14.21 -2.80
N GLY A 11 -3.62 14.19 -1.47
CA GLY A 11 -4.01 15.33 -0.64
C GLY A 11 -2.91 16.40 -0.54
N PRO A 12 -3.28 17.65 -0.20
CA PRO A 12 -2.32 18.74 -0.04
C PRO A 12 -1.28 18.51 1.07
N GLU A 13 -1.59 17.68 2.05
CA GLU A 13 -0.67 17.31 3.14
C GLU A 13 0.44 16.34 2.71
N GLY A 14 0.34 15.79 1.48
CA GLY A 14 1.35 14.90 0.91
C GLY A 14 2.59 15.61 0.34
N TYR A 15 2.55 16.95 0.15
CA TYR A 15 3.65 17.71 -0.42
C TYR A 15 4.91 17.67 0.46
N TRP A 16 6.07 17.68 -0.22
CA TRP A 16 7.38 17.77 0.39
C TRP A 16 8.17 18.93 -0.14
N THR A 17 8.63 19.83 0.75
CA THR A 17 9.38 21.04 0.38
C THR A 17 10.88 20.77 0.41
N ILE A 18 11.58 21.08 -0.69
CA ILE A 18 13.05 21.05 -0.77
C ILE A 18 13.50 22.44 -1.24
N GLY A 19 14.19 23.18 -0.40
CA GLY A 19 14.51 24.58 -0.67
C GLY A 19 13.25 25.41 -0.79
N SER A 20 13.03 26.06 -1.94
CA SER A 20 11.85 26.88 -2.25
C SER A 20 10.80 26.15 -3.11
N ARG A 21 10.98 24.87 -3.40
CA ARG A 21 10.08 24.09 -4.27
C ARG A 21 9.33 23.04 -3.49
N ASP A 22 8.03 22.94 -3.73
CA ASP A 22 7.17 21.86 -3.25
C ASP A 22 7.09 20.77 -4.31
N TYR A 23 7.27 19.54 -3.85
CA TYR A 23 7.19 18.32 -4.66
C TYR A 23 5.93 17.54 -4.33
N HIS A 24 5.24 17.08 -5.35
CA HIS A 24 4.15 16.14 -5.18
C HIS A 24 4.67 14.75 -4.74
N PRO A 25 3.87 13.96 -4.02
CA PRO A 25 4.23 12.59 -3.68
C PRO A 25 4.66 11.73 -4.88
N GLN A 26 4.02 11.95 -6.04
CA GLN A 26 4.37 11.26 -7.28
C GLN A 26 5.76 11.62 -7.82
N GLU A 27 6.26 12.83 -7.53
CA GLU A 27 7.62 13.25 -7.89
C GLU A 27 8.63 12.69 -6.89
N MET A 28 8.29 12.65 -5.59
CA MET A 28 9.13 12.12 -4.52
C MET A 28 9.27 10.60 -4.60
N ALA A 29 8.20 9.89 -4.95
CA ALA A 29 8.16 8.43 -5.05
C ALA A 29 8.58 7.94 -6.44
N THR A 30 9.79 8.30 -6.87
CA THR A 30 10.41 7.83 -8.12
C THR A 30 11.85 7.38 -7.89
N TYR A 31 12.29 6.37 -8.66
CA TYR A 31 13.70 5.94 -8.66
C TYR A 31 14.61 7.07 -9.14
N ALA A 32 14.16 7.83 -10.14
CA ALA A 32 14.87 8.99 -10.65
C ALA A 32 15.11 10.05 -9.55
N MET A 33 14.12 10.32 -8.68
CA MET A 33 14.27 11.23 -7.55
C MET A 33 15.24 10.67 -6.50
N TYR A 34 15.14 9.38 -6.19
CA TYR A 34 16.06 8.72 -5.28
C TYR A 34 17.51 8.78 -5.78
N CYS A 35 17.77 8.55 -7.06
CA CYS A 35 19.11 8.66 -7.62
C CYS A 35 19.70 10.08 -7.50
N ARG A 36 18.86 11.11 -7.65
CA ARG A 36 19.29 12.52 -7.55
C ARG A 36 19.44 13.00 -6.11
N GLN A 37 18.50 12.64 -5.24
CA GLN A 37 18.41 13.16 -3.87
C GLN A 37 18.01 12.05 -2.87
N PRO A 38 18.83 11.01 -2.67
CA PRO A 38 18.49 9.87 -1.83
C PRO A 38 18.20 10.24 -0.38
N ASP A 39 18.88 11.25 0.17
CA ASP A 39 18.68 11.70 1.54
C ASP A 39 17.31 12.38 1.71
N GLU A 40 16.84 13.16 0.70
CA GLU A 40 15.51 13.78 0.73
C GLU A 40 14.40 12.75 0.62
N VAL A 41 14.56 11.75 -0.26
CA VAL A 41 13.61 10.63 -0.36
C VAL A 41 13.53 9.89 0.97
N TRP A 42 14.66 9.58 1.62
CA TRP A 42 14.65 8.95 2.93
C TRP A 42 14.01 9.81 4.02
N LYS A 43 14.29 11.12 4.07
CA LYS A 43 13.64 12.05 5.03
C LYS A 43 12.12 12.01 4.89
N TRP A 44 11.62 12.06 3.66
CA TRP A 44 10.20 11.99 3.35
C TRP A 44 9.58 10.65 3.80
N TYR A 45 10.22 9.53 3.48
CA TYR A 45 9.72 8.21 3.88
C TYR A 45 9.77 7.98 5.39
N LEU A 46 10.81 8.44 6.08
CA LEU A 46 10.90 8.33 7.54
C LEU A 46 9.83 9.16 8.24
N TYR A 47 9.55 10.37 7.75
CA TYR A 47 8.42 11.16 8.24
C TYR A 47 7.08 10.44 8.02
N ARG A 48 6.84 9.91 6.82
CA ARG A 48 5.63 9.14 6.54
C ARG A 48 5.50 7.88 7.40
N LEU A 49 6.61 7.20 7.64
CA LEU A 49 6.63 6.03 8.53
C LEU A 49 6.26 6.42 9.96
N ASP A 50 6.70 7.58 10.47
CA ASP A 50 6.30 8.08 11.77
C ASP A 50 4.79 8.33 11.84
N VAL A 51 4.22 8.99 10.84
CA VAL A 51 2.77 9.16 10.69
C VAL A 51 2.03 7.81 10.67
N CYS A 52 2.49 6.85 9.87
CA CYS A 52 1.88 5.52 9.80
C CYS A 52 2.00 4.73 11.10
N SER A 53 3.10 4.91 11.85
CA SER A 53 3.34 4.21 13.11
C SER A 53 2.43 4.71 14.24
N ASN A 54 2.06 5.99 14.20
CA ASN A 54 1.15 6.62 15.15
C ASN A 54 -0.34 6.42 14.80
N ALA A 55 -0.65 6.00 13.57
CA ALA A 55 -2.02 5.70 13.17
C ALA A 55 -2.48 4.33 13.70
N GLU A 56 -3.77 4.20 14.01
CA GLU A 56 -4.36 2.94 14.47
C GLU A 56 -5.26 2.30 13.41
N PRO A 57 -5.30 0.95 13.33
CA PRO A 57 -6.24 0.26 12.46
C PRO A 57 -7.69 0.64 12.76
N ASN A 58 -8.46 1.04 11.75
CA ASN A 58 -9.85 1.43 11.87
C ASN A 58 -10.81 0.22 11.78
N ALA A 59 -12.12 0.48 11.82
CA ALA A 59 -13.16 -0.54 11.76
C ALA A 59 -13.09 -1.39 10.47
N GLY A 60 -12.77 -0.77 9.32
CA GLY A 60 -12.59 -1.50 8.05
C GLY A 60 -11.45 -2.51 8.09
N HIS A 61 -10.30 -2.16 8.70
CA HIS A 61 -9.20 -3.11 8.89
C HIS A 61 -9.64 -4.30 9.76
N ARG A 62 -10.38 -4.04 10.86
CA ARG A 62 -10.90 -5.10 11.74
C ARG A 62 -11.96 -5.97 11.05
N ALA A 63 -12.79 -5.39 10.19
CA ALA A 63 -13.75 -6.14 9.37
C ALA A 63 -13.04 -7.13 8.44
N LEU A 64 -11.96 -6.72 7.78
CA LEU A 64 -11.14 -7.62 6.94
C LEU A 64 -10.49 -8.75 7.73
N VAL A 65 -10.08 -8.52 8.97
CA VAL A 65 -9.60 -9.60 9.88
C VAL A 65 -10.72 -10.58 10.20
N ALA A 66 -11.94 -10.11 10.43
CA ALA A 66 -13.11 -10.96 10.66
C ALA A 66 -13.43 -11.81 9.42
N MET A 67 -13.43 -11.22 8.22
CA MET A 67 -13.62 -11.93 6.96
C MET A 67 -12.54 -13.00 6.75
N GLU A 68 -11.27 -12.69 7.00
CA GLU A 68 -10.18 -13.66 6.88
C GLU A 68 -10.38 -14.87 7.81
N LYS A 69 -10.81 -14.64 9.05
CA LYS A 69 -11.10 -15.71 10.02
C LYS A 69 -12.28 -16.59 9.60
N GLN A 70 -13.31 -16.01 9.00
CA GLN A 70 -14.50 -16.73 8.54
C GLN A 70 -14.24 -17.53 7.26
N LEU A 71 -13.57 -16.91 6.27
CA LEU A 71 -13.39 -17.47 4.94
C LEU A 71 -12.15 -18.39 4.83
N VAL A 72 -11.26 -18.28 5.80
CA VAL A 72 -10.02 -19.10 5.90
C VAL A 72 -9.26 -19.12 4.55
N ASP A 73 -9.24 -20.28 3.86
CA ASP A 73 -8.48 -20.45 2.63
C ASP A 73 -9.07 -19.76 1.40
N ARG A 74 -10.29 -19.26 1.50
CA ARG A 74 -10.98 -18.52 0.42
C ARG A 74 -10.83 -17.00 0.51
N PHE A 75 -10.00 -16.50 1.42
CA PHE A 75 -9.75 -15.07 1.60
C PHE A 75 -8.36 -14.70 1.12
N SER A 76 -8.26 -13.62 0.36
CA SER A 76 -7.00 -12.96 0.02
C SER A 76 -7.18 -11.45 0.10
N LEU A 77 -6.25 -10.77 0.74
CA LEU A 77 -6.21 -9.31 0.86
C LEU A 77 -5.10 -8.76 -0.02
N ILE A 78 -5.48 -8.00 -1.06
CA ILE A 78 -4.53 -7.30 -1.92
C ILE A 78 -4.57 -5.82 -1.55
N THR A 79 -3.45 -5.26 -1.10
CA THR A 79 -3.39 -3.87 -0.65
C THR A 79 -2.36 -3.05 -1.41
N GLN A 80 -2.76 -1.85 -1.81
CA GLN A 80 -1.89 -0.81 -2.36
C GLN A 80 -1.25 0.03 -1.24
N ASN A 81 -1.73 -0.08 0.00
CA ASN A 81 -1.25 0.69 1.12
C ASN A 81 0.08 0.12 1.63
N VAL A 82 1.01 1.03 1.93
CA VAL A 82 2.36 0.69 2.43
C VAL A 82 2.51 0.88 3.94
N ASP A 83 1.42 1.23 4.64
CA ASP A 83 1.40 1.69 6.03
C ASP A 83 1.46 0.59 7.09
N ASN A 84 1.34 -0.68 6.68
CA ASN A 84 1.33 -1.85 7.56
C ASN A 84 0.08 -2.01 8.46
N LEU A 85 -1.00 -1.22 8.26
CA LEU A 85 -2.17 -1.26 9.15
C LEU A 85 -2.92 -2.59 9.08
N HIS A 86 -2.99 -3.24 7.92
CA HIS A 86 -3.64 -4.56 7.79
C HIS A 86 -2.97 -5.63 8.66
N LEU A 87 -1.63 -5.71 8.63
CA LEU A 87 -0.90 -6.66 9.48
C LEU A 87 -1.00 -6.29 10.95
N ARG A 88 -0.96 -4.99 11.30
CA ARG A 88 -1.18 -4.52 12.67
C ARG A 88 -2.61 -4.77 13.18
N ALA A 89 -3.59 -4.80 12.30
CA ALA A 89 -4.97 -5.18 12.63
C ALA A 89 -5.11 -6.67 12.96
N GLY A 90 -4.22 -7.52 12.44
CA GLY A 90 -4.19 -8.95 12.65
C GLY A 90 -4.47 -9.80 11.41
N ASN A 91 -4.50 -9.22 10.19
CA ASN A 91 -4.47 -10.01 8.97
C ASN A 91 -3.15 -10.77 8.86
N SER A 92 -3.16 -11.99 8.33
CA SER A 92 -1.97 -12.81 8.19
C SER A 92 -1.08 -12.35 7.02
N GLU A 93 0.24 -12.41 7.20
CA GLU A 93 1.19 -12.12 6.12
C GLU A 93 1.00 -13.03 4.91
N LYS A 94 0.65 -14.29 5.15
CA LYS A 94 0.43 -15.29 4.10
C LYS A 94 -0.67 -14.88 3.12
N ARG A 95 -1.71 -14.18 3.60
CA ARG A 95 -2.91 -13.81 2.83
C ARG A 95 -2.96 -12.34 2.47
N THR A 96 -1.99 -11.54 2.94
CA THR A 96 -1.91 -10.11 2.67
C THR A 96 -0.83 -9.83 1.62
N PHE A 97 -1.28 -9.48 0.43
CA PHE A 97 -0.43 -9.16 -0.73
C PHE A 97 -0.20 -7.66 -0.78
N GLN A 98 0.98 -7.21 -0.35
CA GLN A 98 1.37 -5.79 -0.30
C GLN A 98 1.99 -5.41 -1.65
N ILE A 99 1.14 -5.18 -2.65
CA ILE A 99 1.58 -5.02 -4.05
C ILE A 99 2.39 -3.73 -4.32
N HIS A 100 2.41 -2.79 -3.40
CA HIS A 100 3.28 -1.61 -3.47
C HIS A 100 4.40 -1.65 -2.41
N GLY A 101 4.60 -2.78 -1.74
CA GLY A 101 5.60 -2.95 -0.69
C GLY A 101 5.12 -2.49 0.69
N ASN A 102 6.06 -2.22 1.58
CA ASN A 102 5.79 -1.85 2.98
C ASN A 102 6.87 -0.88 3.48
N ILE A 103 6.43 0.26 3.98
CA ILE A 103 7.29 1.36 4.43
C ILE A 103 8.17 0.99 5.63
N ARG A 104 7.87 -0.11 6.34
CA ARG A 104 8.66 -0.60 7.49
C ARG A 104 9.92 -1.37 7.09
N PHE A 105 10.11 -1.59 5.80
CA PHE A 105 11.25 -2.32 5.27
C PHE A 105 12.10 -1.46 4.34
N MET A 106 13.37 -1.80 4.27
CA MET A 106 14.31 -1.28 3.31
C MET A 106 14.95 -2.41 2.51
N ARG A 107 15.52 -2.10 1.36
CA ARG A 107 16.32 -3.03 0.55
C ARG A 107 17.55 -2.34 0.01
N CYS A 108 18.58 -3.12 -0.34
CA CYS A 108 19.78 -2.59 -0.99
C CYS A 108 19.40 -1.87 -2.30
N SER A 109 19.92 -0.66 -2.53
CA SER A 109 19.71 0.05 -3.79
C SER A 109 20.33 -0.65 -4.99
N ASP A 110 21.42 -1.42 -4.77
CA ASP A 110 22.13 -2.20 -5.78
C ASP A 110 21.66 -3.66 -5.84
N GLU A 111 20.62 -4.01 -5.08
CA GLU A 111 20.01 -5.35 -5.03
C GLU A 111 21.00 -6.51 -4.79
N CYS A 112 22.04 -6.28 -3.99
CA CYS A 112 23.16 -7.21 -3.81
C CYS A 112 22.75 -8.63 -3.36
N ARG A 113 21.63 -8.75 -2.62
CA ARG A 113 21.06 -10.03 -2.15
C ARG A 113 19.57 -10.18 -2.39
N ARG A 114 18.93 -9.14 -2.95
CA ARG A 114 17.47 -9.07 -3.13
C ARG A 114 16.66 -9.40 -1.84
N LYS A 115 17.19 -8.99 -0.67
CA LYS A 115 16.55 -9.18 0.64
C LYS A 115 15.89 -7.92 1.14
N LEU A 116 14.87 -8.11 1.96
CA LEU A 116 14.24 -7.05 2.74
C LEU A 116 14.83 -7.03 4.15
N TYR A 117 15.07 -5.83 4.66
CA TYR A 117 15.54 -5.59 6.02
C TYR A 117 14.53 -4.71 6.74
N PRO A 118 14.13 -5.05 7.97
CA PRO A 118 13.30 -4.15 8.76
C PRO A 118 14.06 -2.85 9.04
N LEU A 119 13.35 -1.74 9.06
CA LEU A 119 13.97 -0.46 9.43
C LEU A 119 14.34 -0.47 10.92
N PRO A 120 15.58 -0.02 11.27
CA PRO A 120 16.02 0.09 12.65
C PRO A 120 15.13 1.03 13.49
N GLN A 121 14.82 0.63 14.72
CA GLN A 121 13.97 1.42 15.63
C GLN A 121 14.56 2.80 15.98
N GLY A 122 15.89 2.94 16.01
CA GLY A 122 16.58 4.21 16.31
C GLY A 122 16.34 5.34 15.31
N LEU A 123 15.65 5.06 14.18
CA LEU A 123 15.27 6.06 13.19
C LEU A 123 14.01 6.86 13.58
N PHE A 124 13.34 6.55 14.68
CA PHE A 124 12.05 7.14 15.10
C PHE A 124 12.09 7.68 16.52
N PRO A 125 11.24 8.68 16.85
CA PRO A 125 10.28 9.41 16.00
C PRO A 125 10.96 10.40 15.03
N ARG A 126 10.23 10.86 13.99
CA ARG A 126 10.73 11.80 12.97
C ARG A 126 9.79 12.98 12.73
N LYS A 127 10.35 14.19 12.84
CA LYS A 127 9.65 15.42 12.44
C LYS A 127 9.77 15.64 10.93
N LYS A 128 8.78 16.31 10.36
CA LYS A 128 8.83 16.79 8.98
C LYS A 128 10.11 17.63 8.78
N ASN A 129 10.80 17.40 7.65
CA ASN A 129 12.06 18.09 7.28
C ASN A 129 13.27 17.86 8.22
N GLN A 130 13.21 16.95 9.17
CA GLN A 130 14.35 16.61 10.02
C GLN A 130 15.48 16.00 9.18
N SER A 131 16.69 16.60 9.28
CA SER A 131 17.87 16.13 8.55
C SER A 131 18.32 14.75 9.03
N LEU A 132 18.96 13.99 8.13
CA LEU A 132 19.60 12.72 8.47
C LEU A 132 20.96 12.97 9.11
N SER A 133 21.19 12.43 10.30
CA SER A 133 22.49 12.41 10.95
C SER A 133 23.43 11.38 10.27
N ALA A 134 24.70 11.41 10.64
CA ALA A 134 25.66 10.38 10.20
C ALA A 134 25.27 8.98 10.70
N GLU A 135 24.70 8.90 11.90
CA GLU A 135 24.20 7.65 12.49
C GLU A 135 22.97 7.13 11.72
N ASP A 136 22.02 7.99 11.37
CA ASP A 136 20.88 7.62 10.52
C ASP A 136 21.36 7.02 9.19
N LYS A 137 22.34 7.66 8.53
CA LYS A 137 22.89 7.17 7.27
C LYS A 137 23.58 5.81 7.41
N LYS A 138 24.21 5.55 8.56
CA LYS A 138 24.76 4.23 8.89
C LYS A 138 23.66 3.20 9.06
N HIS A 139 22.55 3.53 9.75
CA HIS A 139 21.38 2.67 9.89
C HIS A 139 20.67 2.39 8.54
N LEU A 140 20.74 3.34 7.61
CA LEU A 140 20.19 3.21 6.26
C LEU A 140 21.19 2.61 5.24
N SER A 141 22.26 1.98 5.73
CA SER A 141 23.20 1.22 4.90
C SER A 141 22.80 -0.25 4.84
N CYS A 142 23.09 -0.90 3.72
CA CYS A 142 22.79 -2.32 3.53
C CYS A 142 23.63 -3.18 4.48
N PRO A 143 23.00 -4.05 5.30
CA PRO A 143 23.75 -4.91 6.22
C PRO A 143 24.72 -5.88 5.54
N ASP A 144 24.44 -6.28 4.28
CA ASP A 144 25.27 -7.26 3.56
C ASP A 144 26.45 -6.63 2.82
N CYS A 145 26.29 -5.43 2.23
CA CYS A 145 27.35 -4.84 1.38
C CYS A 145 27.77 -3.43 1.77
N GLY A 146 27.16 -2.82 2.79
CA GLY A 146 27.46 -1.47 3.26
C GLY A 146 27.01 -0.33 2.36
N LYS A 147 26.50 -0.62 1.15
CA LYS A 147 25.98 0.41 0.25
C LYS A 147 24.66 0.98 0.73
N ARG A 148 24.17 2.05 0.11
CA ARG A 148 22.88 2.68 0.47
C ARG A 148 21.73 1.69 0.31
N THR A 149 20.73 1.86 1.18
CA THR A 149 19.42 1.21 1.02
C THR A 149 18.41 2.21 0.47
N ARG A 150 17.29 1.67 0.03
CA ARG A 150 16.10 2.42 -0.36
C ARG A 150 14.88 1.89 0.40
N PRO A 151 13.81 2.70 0.58
CA PRO A 151 12.54 2.20 1.08
C PRO A 151 12.00 1.05 0.24
N HIS A 152 11.42 0.03 0.87
CA HIS A 152 10.76 -1.05 0.15
C HIS A 152 9.35 -0.62 -0.26
N VAL A 153 9.29 0.25 -1.25
CA VAL A 153 8.06 0.75 -1.87
C VAL A 153 8.24 0.72 -3.38
N LEU A 154 7.20 0.29 -4.11
CA LEU A 154 7.14 0.40 -5.56
C LEU A 154 6.94 1.87 -5.94
N TRP A 155 7.81 2.41 -6.75
CA TRP A 155 7.76 3.79 -7.19
C TRP A 155 7.05 3.95 -8.53
N PHE A 156 6.61 5.15 -8.84
CA PHE A 156 5.78 5.45 -10.03
C PHE A 156 6.50 5.19 -11.36
N ASP A 157 7.83 5.16 -11.37
CA ASP A 157 8.67 4.87 -12.53
C ASP A 157 9.24 3.44 -12.54
N GLU A 158 8.68 2.55 -11.70
CA GLU A 158 9.07 1.15 -11.61
C GLU A 158 7.94 0.20 -12.05
N CYS A 159 8.32 -1.04 -12.36
CA CYS A 159 7.40 -2.11 -12.73
C CYS A 159 7.19 -3.08 -11.57
N TYR A 160 6.03 -3.72 -11.54
CA TYR A 160 5.75 -4.84 -10.64
C TYR A 160 6.62 -6.05 -10.99
N ASP A 161 7.04 -6.78 -9.95
CA ASP A 161 7.66 -8.11 -10.07
C ASP A 161 7.05 -9.08 -9.05
N GLU A 162 7.31 -10.38 -9.21
CA GLU A 162 6.83 -11.39 -8.25
C GLU A 162 7.60 -11.35 -6.94
N HIS A 163 8.91 -11.12 -7.00
CA HIS A 163 9.78 -11.25 -5.83
C HIS A 163 9.44 -10.23 -4.73
N TYR A 164 9.21 -8.97 -5.11
CA TYR A 164 8.95 -7.90 -4.15
C TYR A 164 7.47 -7.55 -4.01
N PHE A 165 6.70 -7.69 -5.10
CA PHE A 165 5.36 -7.13 -5.18
C PHE A 165 4.28 -8.16 -5.51
N ARG A 166 4.67 -9.46 -5.58
CA ARG A 166 3.75 -10.60 -5.72
C ARG A 166 2.84 -10.50 -6.95
N PHE A 167 3.38 -10.02 -8.08
CA PHE A 167 2.60 -9.74 -9.28
C PHE A 167 1.90 -10.99 -9.84
N GLU A 168 2.65 -12.06 -10.12
CA GLU A 168 2.09 -13.30 -10.69
C GLU A 168 1.16 -14.01 -9.70
N SER A 169 1.55 -14.05 -8.41
CA SER A 169 0.68 -14.58 -7.34
C SER A 169 -0.65 -13.84 -7.27
N THR A 170 -0.63 -12.51 -7.35
CA THR A 170 -1.82 -11.66 -7.31
C THR A 170 -2.71 -11.88 -8.53
N MET A 171 -2.12 -12.00 -9.72
CA MET A 171 -2.86 -12.31 -10.95
C MET A 171 -3.46 -13.71 -10.92
N GLY A 172 -2.76 -14.69 -10.35
CA GLY A 172 -3.30 -16.04 -10.12
C GLY A 172 -4.51 -16.04 -9.18
N ILE A 173 -4.48 -15.24 -8.12
CA ILE A 173 -5.64 -15.03 -7.23
C ILE A 173 -6.79 -14.39 -8.00
N ALA A 174 -6.54 -13.34 -8.76
CA ALA A 174 -7.58 -12.67 -9.55
C ALA A 174 -8.28 -13.64 -10.51
N ALA A 175 -7.53 -14.54 -11.17
CA ALA A 175 -8.07 -15.53 -12.09
C ALA A 175 -8.99 -16.57 -11.41
N ALA A 176 -8.82 -16.81 -10.11
CA ALA A 176 -9.60 -17.77 -9.32
C ALA A 176 -10.64 -17.09 -8.40
N THR A 177 -10.88 -15.79 -8.57
CA THR A 177 -11.75 -15.00 -7.68
C THR A 177 -13.20 -15.01 -8.15
N ASP A 178 -14.11 -15.50 -7.31
CA ASP A 178 -15.57 -15.46 -7.52
C ASP A 178 -16.17 -14.13 -7.05
N LEU A 179 -15.62 -13.52 -5.99
CA LEU A 179 -16.07 -12.25 -5.42
C LEU A 179 -14.88 -11.32 -5.17
N LEU A 180 -14.87 -10.18 -5.84
CA LEU A 180 -13.93 -9.09 -5.61
C LEU A 180 -14.60 -7.94 -4.89
N ILE A 181 -14.09 -7.59 -3.71
CA ILE A 181 -14.45 -6.37 -2.98
C ILE A 181 -13.37 -5.33 -3.21
N ILE A 182 -13.73 -4.22 -3.83
CA ILE A 182 -12.86 -3.07 -4.06
C ILE A 182 -13.18 -2.03 -2.98
N ALA A 183 -12.17 -1.52 -2.27
CA ALA A 183 -12.39 -0.57 -1.18
C ALA A 183 -11.43 0.63 -1.27
N GLY A 184 -11.98 1.83 -1.52
CA GLY A 184 -11.28 3.11 -1.44
C GLY A 184 -10.14 3.30 -2.45
N THR A 185 -10.19 2.64 -3.60
CA THR A 185 -9.19 2.87 -4.65
C THR A 185 -9.73 3.79 -5.74
N SER A 186 -8.85 4.63 -6.26
CA SER A 186 -9.17 5.54 -7.38
C SER A 186 -8.96 4.93 -8.76
N GLY A 187 -8.49 3.68 -8.86
CA GLY A 187 -8.21 3.02 -10.13
C GLY A 187 -7.01 3.59 -10.92
N ALA A 188 -6.15 4.36 -10.28
CA ALA A 188 -5.08 5.09 -10.98
C ALA A 188 -3.80 4.28 -11.27
N THR A 189 -3.71 3.04 -10.78
CA THR A 189 -2.54 2.19 -10.94
C THR A 189 -2.85 0.95 -11.77
N THR A 190 -1.87 0.43 -12.49
CA THR A 190 -2.09 -0.61 -13.51
C THR A 190 -2.52 -1.95 -12.94
N LEU A 191 -1.85 -2.48 -11.91
CA LEU A 191 -2.16 -3.82 -11.39
C LEU A 191 -3.58 -3.94 -10.82
N PRO A 192 -4.12 -3.02 -10.00
CA PRO A 192 -5.52 -3.05 -9.61
C PRO A 192 -6.50 -3.06 -10.78
N ASN A 193 -6.21 -2.32 -11.86
CA ASN A 193 -7.04 -2.35 -13.07
C ASN A 193 -7.01 -3.72 -13.75
N HIS A 194 -5.83 -4.36 -13.83
CA HIS A 194 -5.70 -5.71 -14.37
C HIS A 194 -6.47 -6.74 -13.54
N ILE A 195 -6.39 -6.67 -12.20
CA ILE A 195 -7.14 -7.55 -11.29
C ILE A 195 -8.66 -7.45 -11.57
N VAL A 196 -9.18 -6.22 -11.59
CA VAL A 196 -10.62 -5.97 -11.85
C VAL A 196 -11.01 -6.50 -13.23
N SER A 197 -10.19 -6.24 -14.25
CA SER A 197 -10.44 -6.71 -15.62
C SER A 197 -10.51 -8.24 -15.69
N VAL A 198 -9.58 -8.96 -15.05
CA VAL A 198 -9.54 -10.43 -15.04
C VAL A 198 -10.77 -11.00 -14.32
N VAL A 199 -11.12 -10.48 -13.14
CA VAL A 199 -12.30 -10.92 -12.39
C VAL A 199 -13.58 -10.68 -13.18
N SER A 200 -13.71 -9.50 -13.80
CA SER A 200 -14.86 -9.16 -14.64
C SER A 200 -14.99 -10.09 -15.86
N GLN A 201 -13.89 -10.35 -16.58
CA GLN A 201 -13.87 -11.24 -17.76
C GLN A 201 -14.21 -12.68 -17.39
N ASN A 202 -13.87 -13.13 -16.19
CA ASN A 202 -14.21 -14.47 -15.68
C ASN A 202 -15.64 -14.55 -15.10
N GLY A 203 -16.42 -13.47 -15.15
CA GLY A 203 -17.79 -13.42 -14.64
C GLY A 203 -17.88 -13.38 -13.12
N GLY A 204 -16.83 -13.00 -12.43
CA GLY A 204 -16.82 -12.81 -10.97
C GLY A 204 -17.71 -11.65 -10.53
N CYS A 205 -18.24 -11.75 -9.32
CA CYS A 205 -19.00 -10.68 -8.67
C CYS A 205 -18.05 -9.55 -8.23
N ILE A 206 -18.43 -8.28 -8.45
CA ILE A 206 -17.61 -7.13 -8.04
C ILE A 206 -18.47 -6.23 -7.15
N ILE A 207 -17.94 -5.90 -5.98
CA ILE A 207 -18.50 -4.88 -5.08
C ILE A 207 -17.48 -3.74 -4.97
N ASP A 208 -17.88 -2.53 -5.34
CA ASP A 208 -17.04 -1.31 -5.18
C ASP A 208 -17.57 -0.48 -4.00
N ILE A 209 -16.73 -0.27 -2.98
CA ILE A 209 -17.02 0.54 -1.81
C ILE A 209 -16.18 1.80 -1.89
N ASN A 210 -16.81 2.94 -2.15
CA ASN A 210 -16.11 4.21 -2.28
C ASN A 210 -17.03 5.38 -1.91
N ILE A 211 -16.45 6.50 -1.47
CA ILE A 211 -17.19 7.74 -1.15
C ILE A 211 -17.65 8.47 -2.42
N GLU A 212 -16.94 8.25 -3.52
CA GLU A 212 -17.26 8.80 -4.85
C GLU A 212 -17.19 7.69 -5.88
N GLU A 213 -17.84 7.88 -7.03
CA GLU A 213 -17.75 6.96 -8.14
C GLU A 213 -16.29 6.82 -8.60
N SER A 214 -15.89 5.60 -8.87
CA SER A 214 -14.58 5.21 -9.39
C SER A 214 -14.74 4.60 -10.79
N PRO A 215 -13.67 4.38 -11.55
CA PRO A 215 -13.75 3.63 -12.81
C PRO A 215 -14.30 2.20 -12.64
N PHE A 216 -14.35 1.70 -11.41
CA PHE A 216 -14.85 0.36 -11.09
C PHE A 216 -16.32 0.32 -10.71
N SER A 217 -16.94 1.46 -10.39
CA SER A 217 -18.33 1.52 -9.93
C SER A 217 -19.30 1.02 -11.00
N GLU A 218 -19.11 1.41 -12.26
CA GLU A 218 -19.90 0.92 -13.39
C GLU A 218 -19.71 -0.58 -13.63
N LEU A 219 -18.46 -1.06 -13.56
CA LEU A 219 -18.15 -2.49 -13.69
C LEU A 219 -18.79 -3.30 -12.57
N ALA A 220 -18.79 -2.78 -11.34
CA ALA A 220 -19.46 -3.41 -10.21
C ALA A 220 -20.97 -3.52 -10.43
N MET A 221 -21.64 -2.45 -10.84
CA MET A 221 -23.09 -2.44 -11.10
C MET A 221 -23.49 -3.37 -12.25
N ASN A 222 -22.64 -3.55 -13.24
CA ASN A 222 -22.85 -4.43 -14.39
C ASN A 222 -22.43 -5.89 -14.14
N SER A 223 -21.71 -6.19 -13.06
CA SER A 223 -21.34 -7.57 -12.71
C SER A 223 -22.51 -8.32 -12.10
N ARG A 224 -22.50 -9.66 -12.27
CA ARG A 224 -23.54 -10.51 -11.69
C ARG A 224 -23.56 -10.40 -10.17
N ASN A 225 -24.68 -9.99 -9.58
CA ASN A 225 -24.84 -9.75 -8.14
C ASN A 225 -23.88 -8.71 -7.55
N GLY A 226 -23.27 -7.86 -8.39
CA GLY A 226 -22.39 -6.81 -7.94
C GLY A 226 -23.12 -5.56 -7.50
N ALA A 227 -22.37 -4.65 -6.87
CA ALA A 227 -22.93 -3.41 -6.35
C ALA A 227 -21.86 -2.30 -6.23
N PHE A 228 -22.30 -1.06 -6.38
CA PHE A 228 -21.57 0.11 -5.92
C PHE A 228 -22.17 0.58 -4.59
N MET A 229 -21.36 0.61 -3.54
CA MET A 229 -21.73 1.07 -2.20
C MET A 229 -21.10 2.44 -1.96
N LYS A 230 -21.91 3.51 -2.10
CA LYS A 230 -21.44 4.90 -1.90
C LYS A 230 -21.37 5.23 -0.41
N MET A 231 -20.28 4.80 0.23
CA MET A 231 -20.02 4.99 1.66
C MET A 231 -18.55 4.87 1.98
N THR A 232 -18.17 5.08 3.24
CA THR A 232 -16.78 4.88 3.68
C THR A 232 -16.42 3.39 3.64
N CYS A 233 -15.10 3.10 3.51
CA CYS A 233 -14.65 1.71 3.51
C CYS A 233 -14.97 0.99 4.80
N SER A 234 -14.90 1.67 5.95
CA SER A 234 -15.23 1.08 7.25
C SER A 234 -16.69 0.68 7.32
N GLU A 235 -17.60 1.56 6.90
CA GLU A 235 -19.04 1.28 6.90
C GLU A 235 -19.39 0.12 5.97
N GLY A 236 -18.92 0.16 4.71
CA GLY A 236 -19.24 -0.87 3.73
C GLY A 236 -18.68 -2.24 4.10
N LEU A 237 -17.42 -2.32 4.53
CA LEU A 237 -16.82 -3.59 4.95
C LEU A 237 -17.50 -4.17 6.20
N MET A 238 -17.91 -3.33 7.16
CA MET A 238 -18.67 -3.79 8.33
C MET A 238 -20.02 -4.35 7.95
N GLN A 239 -20.77 -3.71 7.02
CA GLN A 239 -22.05 -4.23 6.54
C GLN A 239 -21.90 -5.63 5.91
N LEU A 240 -20.85 -5.85 5.13
CA LEU A 240 -20.60 -7.15 4.50
C LEU A 240 -20.24 -8.26 5.51
N VAL A 241 -19.67 -7.93 6.66
CA VAL A 241 -19.41 -8.91 7.74
C VAL A 241 -20.69 -9.28 8.49
N ILE A 242 -21.57 -8.31 8.75
CA ILE A 242 -22.80 -8.51 9.53
C ILE A 242 -23.87 -9.26 8.72
N SER A 243 -23.85 -9.12 7.38
CA SER A 243 -24.85 -9.71 6.47
C SER A 243 -24.62 -11.20 6.18
N GLN A 244 -23.65 -11.83 6.81
CA GLN A 244 -23.35 -13.26 6.72
C GLN A 244 -23.78 -14.00 7.99
#